data_980ef363ab1867cfa43641d1874a8592
#
_entry.id   980ef363ab1867cfa43641d1874a8592
#
_cell.length_a   1.000
_cell.length_b   1.000
_cell.length_c   1.000
_cell.angle_alpha   90.00
_cell.angle_beta   90.00
_cell.angle_gamma   90.00
#
_symmetry.space_group_name_H-M   'P 1'
#
loop_
_entity.id
_entity.type
_entity.pdbx_description
1 polymer ?
#
loop_
_entity_poly.entity_id
_entity_poly.type
_entity_poly.pdbx_seq_one_letter_code
_entity_poly.pdbx_strand_id
1 'polypeptide(L)'
;MGIETAILGSAVIGAGAGALGSRSAARTQANAARDAANAQVAAADRAAEVQREMFERQVELQEPFRQGGLTAQNRLMALLGLAGEPTAPGYGRYARDFSMADYEADPGYGFRISEGMKALEQSAAARGGLLSGTTLKGVQRFGQDLASQEYQNAFNRYQANRAAQLNPLQSLMGAGQTSTNVLSGAAGDVGRGVAGSYMGAGAAQAAGLTGAGQARASGYVGATNALTGALSQAVPNYMMARYLFPSGGGGGYAAPGLSPMMSGFGYT
;
A
#
# COMPACT_ATOMS: atom_id res chain seq x y z
N MET A 1 0.96 -15.65 -6.58
CA MET A 1 0.37 -16.80 -7.30
C MET A 1 -0.50 -16.23 -8.40
N GLY A 2 -0.07 -16.46 -9.64
CA GLY A 2 -0.60 -15.84 -10.82
C GLY A 2 -2.04 -16.22 -11.12
N ILE A 3 -2.83 -15.23 -11.51
CA ILE A 3 -4.08 -15.44 -12.25
C ILE A 3 -3.73 -15.21 -13.73
N GLU A 4 -2.93 -16.11 -14.24
CA GLU A 4 -2.80 -16.34 -15.67
C GLU A 4 -3.61 -17.58 -15.96
N THR A 5 -4.76 -17.44 -16.58
CA THR A 5 -5.41 -18.45 -17.42
C THR A 5 -6.91 -18.22 -17.47
N ALA A 6 -7.35 -17.42 -18.40
CA ALA A 6 -8.71 -17.60 -18.98
C ALA A 6 -8.92 -16.72 -20.22
N ILE A 7 -7.95 -16.64 -21.13
CA ILE A 7 -8.22 -16.06 -22.46
C ILE A 7 -7.62 -16.98 -23.52
N LEU A 8 -8.06 -18.19 -23.59
CA LEU A 8 -7.86 -19.05 -24.76
C LEU A 8 -9.01 -20.04 -24.85
N GLY A 9 -10.07 -19.65 -25.50
CA GLY A 9 -11.15 -20.57 -25.72
C GLY A 9 -12.27 -19.98 -26.52
N SER A 10 -12.03 -19.56 -27.76
CA SER A 10 -13.12 -19.48 -28.72
C SER A 10 -12.59 -19.14 -30.12
N ALA A 11 -11.71 -19.95 -30.63
CA ALA A 11 -11.50 -19.97 -32.06
C ALA A 11 -11.91 -21.32 -32.56
N VAL A 12 -12.82 -21.35 -33.46
CA VAL A 12 -13.27 -22.39 -34.38
C VAL A 12 -14.79 -22.60 -34.24
N ILE A 13 -15.51 -21.79 -34.96
CA ILE A 13 -16.81 -22.26 -35.50
C ILE A 13 -16.74 -22.08 -37.01
N GLY A 14 -16.95 -23.21 -37.66
CA GLY A 14 -16.74 -23.53 -39.02
C GLY A 14 -17.30 -22.58 -40.08
N ALA A 15 -16.55 -22.50 -41.15
CA ALA A 15 -16.96 -22.01 -42.44
C ALA A 15 -18.20 -22.78 -42.95
N GLY A 16 -19.34 -22.12 -43.06
CA GLY A 16 -20.47 -22.75 -43.67
C GLY A 16 -21.85 -22.16 -43.37
N ALA A 17 -21.96 -20.87 -43.21
CA ALA A 17 -23.29 -20.25 -43.23
C ALA A 17 -23.21 -18.94 -44.02
N GLY A 18 -24.06 -18.83 -45.04
CA GLY A 18 -24.06 -17.77 -46.04
C GLY A 18 -24.04 -16.34 -45.48
N ALA A 19 -23.97 -15.32 -46.33
CA ALA A 19 -23.76 -13.92 -46.05
C ALA A 19 -24.57 -13.30 -44.86
N LEU A 20 -25.68 -13.89 -44.48
CA LEU A 20 -26.49 -13.50 -43.31
C LEU A 20 -25.91 -14.04 -41.98
N GLY A 21 -25.33 -15.24 -42.02
CA GLY A 21 -24.69 -15.83 -40.84
C GLY A 21 -23.38 -15.12 -40.46
N SER A 22 -22.59 -14.64 -41.43
CA SER A 22 -21.33 -13.92 -41.17
C SER A 22 -21.55 -12.58 -40.48
N ARG A 23 -22.61 -11.86 -40.77
CA ARG A 23 -22.98 -10.60 -40.16
C ARG A 23 -23.46 -10.77 -38.70
N SER A 24 -24.25 -11.80 -38.42
CA SER A 24 -24.72 -12.09 -37.07
C SER A 24 -23.57 -12.55 -36.18
N ALA A 25 -22.71 -13.46 -36.68
CA ALA A 25 -21.52 -13.90 -35.97
C ALA A 25 -20.56 -12.74 -35.66
N ALA A 26 -20.30 -11.84 -36.60
CA ALA A 26 -19.46 -10.66 -36.43
C ALA A 26 -20.04 -9.69 -35.38
N ARG A 27 -21.35 -9.51 -35.30
CA ARG A 27 -22.03 -8.71 -34.29
C ARG A 27 -21.90 -9.34 -32.91
N THR A 28 -22.11 -10.65 -32.78
CA THR A 28 -21.97 -11.38 -31.53
C THR A 28 -20.53 -11.29 -31.02
N GLN A 29 -19.55 -11.50 -31.88
CA GLN A 29 -18.11 -11.37 -31.52
C GLN A 29 -17.73 -9.94 -31.11
N ALA A 30 -18.26 -8.93 -31.83
CA ALA A 30 -18.01 -7.53 -31.48
C ALA A 30 -18.64 -7.14 -30.13
N ASN A 31 -19.81 -7.66 -29.81
CA ASN A 31 -20.46 -7.43 -28.52
C ASN A 31 -19.70 -8.17 -27.41
N ALA A 32 -19.34 -9.42 -27.60
CA ALA A 32 -18.55 -10.19 -26.64
C ALA A 32 -17.20 -9.53 -26.33
N ALA A 33 -16.53 -8.95 -27.34
CA ALA A 33 -15.29 -8.21 -27.12
C ALA A 33 -15.49 -6.94 -26.27
N ARG A 34 -16.59 -6.24 -26.46
CA ARG A 34 -16.97 -5.07 -25.65
C ARG A 34 -17.36 -5.45 -24.23
N ASP A 35 -18.16 -6.50 -24.08
CA ASP A 35 -18.60 -6.97 -22.78
C ASP A 35 -17.41 -7.46 -21.94
N ALA A 36 -16.46 -8.15 -22.57
CA ALA A 36 -15.19 -8.54 -21.92
C ALA A 36 -14.37 -7.32 -21.49
N ALA A 37 -14.27 -6.29 -22.34
CA ALA A 37 -13.57 -5.06 -22.01
C ALA A 37 -14.25 -4.32 -20.84
N ASN A 38 -15.57 -4.21 -20.85
CA ASN A 38 -16.34 -3.57 -19.76
C ASN A 38 -16.21 -4.36 -18.45
N ALA A 39 -16.21 -5.70 -18.51
CA ALA A 39 -16.00 -6.54 -17.33
C ALA A 39 -14.59 -6.33 -16.74
N GLN A 40 -13.56 -6.12 -17.56
CA GLN A 40 -12.20 -5.81 -17.09
C GLN A 40 -12.13 -4.42 -16.45
N VAL A 41 -12.79 -3.41 -17.01
CA VAL A 41 -12.89 -2.08 -16.39
C VAL A 41 -13.56 -2.18 -15.03
N ALA A 42 -14.71 -2.86 -14.94
CA ALA A 42 -15.41 -3.04 -13.67
C ALA A 42 -14.59 -3.85 -12.63
N ALA A 43 -13.76 -4.79 -13.07
CA ALA A 43 -12.84 -5.52 -12.21
C ALA A 43 -11.70 -4.61 -11.72
N ALA A 44 -11.18 -3.73 -12.57
CA ALA A 44 -10.16 -2.75 -12.19
C ALA A 44 -10.68 -1.72 -11.17
N ASP A 45 -11.91 -1.24 -11.32
CA ASP A 45 -12.55 -0.33 -10.36
C ASP A 45 -12.70 -1.00 -8.98
N ARG A 46 -13.19 -2.24 -8.94
CA ARG A 46 -13.29 -2.99 -7.68
C ARG A 46 -11.91 -3.25 -7.05
N ALA A 47 -10.91 -3.59 -7.86
CA ALA A 47 -9.55 -3.78 -7.35
C ALA A 47 -8.98 -2.49 -6.77
N ALA A 48 -9.21 -1.35 -7.41
CA ALA A 48 -8.81 -0.04 -6.91
C ALA A 48 -9.53 0.34 -5.61
N GLU A 49 -10.81 0.03 -5.49
CA GLU A 49 -11.61 0.24 -4.27
C GLU A 49 -11.09 -0.60 -3.11
N VAL A 50 -10.88 -1.90 -3.31
CA VAL A 50 -10.31 -2.80 -2.29
C VAL A 50 -8.92 -2.33 -1.85
N GLN A 51 -8.07 -1.87 -2.77
CA GLN A 51 -6.75 -1.34 -2.41
C GLN A 51 -6.85 -0.08 -1.54
N ARG A 52 -7.79 0.82 -1.82
CA ARG A 52 -8.04 2.01 -0.98
C ARG A 52 -8.55 1.62 0.39
N GLU A 53 -9.52 0.72 0.48
CA GLU A 53 -10.05 0.22 1.76
C GLU A 53 -8.95 -0.43 2.61
N MET A 54 -8.10 -1.25 1.99
CA MET A 54 -6.96 -1.86 2.68
C MET A 54 -5.96 -0.80 3.19
N PHE A 55 -5.71 0.24 2.41
CA PHE A 55 -4.85 1.35 2.82
C PHE A 55 -5.45 2.14 3.98
N GLU A 56 -6.74 2.49 3.92
CA GLU A 56 -7.44 3.17 5.01
C GLU A 56 -7.39 2.36 6.30
N ARG A 57 -7.60 1.05 6.20
CA ARG A 57 -7.46 0.13 7.34
C ARG A 57 -6.04 0.13 7.90
N GLN A 58 -5.04 0.17 7.04
CA GLN A 58 -3.64 0.25 7.46
C GLN A 58 -3.31 1.58 8.14
N VAL A 59 -3.86 2.69 7.66
CA VAL A 59 -3.76 4.01 8.30
C VAL A 59 -4.36 3.96 9.70
N GLU A 60 -5.57 3.41 9.84
CA GLU A 60 -6.25 3.26 11.13
C GLU A 60 -5.42 2.43 12.13
N LEU A 61 -4.87 1.31 11.70
CA LEU A 61 -4.04 0.44 12.54
C LEU A 61 -2.71 1.08 12.95
N GLN A 62 -2.14 1.96 12.12
CA GLN A 62 -0.88 2.64 12.38
C GLN A 62 -1.04 3.95 13.16
N GLU A 63 -2.25 4.51 13.21
CA GLU A 63 -2.53 5.81 13.84
C GLU A 63 -2.11 5.87 15.32
N PRO A 64 -2.37 4.86 16.18
CA PRO A 64 -1.94 4.90 17.58
C PRO A 64 -0.41 5.00 17.73
N PHE A 65 0.35 4.32 16.89
CA PHE A 65 1.82 4.37 16.89
C PHE A 65 2.33 5.73 16.42
N ARG A 66 1.71 6.31 15.40
CA ARG A 66 2.04 7.64 14.89
C ARG A 66 1.78 8.72 15.95
N GLN A 67 0.61 8.68 16.59
CA GLN A 67 0.26 9.62 17.66
C GLN A 67 1.15 9.44 18.88
N GLY A 68 1.43 8.19 19.28
CA GLY A 68 2.37 7.88 20.35
C GLY A 68 3.76 8.43 20.07
N GLY A 69 4.25 8.27 18.83
CA GLY A 69 5.53 8.80 18.38
C GLY A 69 5.62 10.33 18.44
N LEU A 70 4.57 11.04 17.96
CA LEU A 70 4.49 12.50 18.04
C LEU A 70 4.44 13.01 19.49
N THR A 71 3.66 12.35 20.35
CA THR A 71 3.57 12.69 21.77
C THR A 71 4.91 12.48 22.45
N ALA A 72 5.58 11.36 22.16
CA ALA A 72 6.92 11.08 22.70
C ALA A 72 7.96 12.10 22.22
N GLN A 73 7.93 12.47 20.95
CA GLN A 73 8.80 13.51 20.39
C GLN A 73 8.59 14.86 21.08
N ASN A 74 7.34 15.29 21.23
CA ASN A 74 7.01 16.56 21.89
C ASN A 74 7.48 16.53 23.34
N ARG A 75 7.27 15.43 24.06
CA ARG A 75 7.73 15.27 25.44
C ARG A 75 9.25 15.27 25.54
N LEU A 76 9.93 14.59 24.64
CA LEU A 76 11.39 14.56 24.57
C LEU A 76 11.94 15.98 24.33
N MET A 77 11.39 16.71 23.36
CA MET A 77 11.80 18.09 23.07
C MET A 77 11.55 19.03 24.26
N ALA A 78 10.43 18.87 24.97
CA ALA A 78 10.14 19.64 26.17
C ALA A 78 11.15 19.33 27.31
N LEU A 79 11.47 18.06 27.55
CA LEU A 79 12.46 17.66 28.58
C LEU A 79 13.87 18.16 28.25
N LEU A 80 14.21 18.31 26.98
CA LEU A 80 15.46 18.87 26.50
C LEU A 80 15.45 20.40 26.38
N GLY A 81 14.31 21.04 26.62
CA GLY A 81 14.19 22.50 26.52
C GLY A 81 14.25 23.04 25.09
N LEU A 82 13.99 22.18 24.09
CA LEU A 82 14.07 22.53 22.66
C LEU A 82 12.75 23.05 22.10
N ALA A 83 11.63 22.57 22.64
CA ALA A 83 10.29 22.99 22.24
C ALA A 83 9.29 22.75 23.37
N GLY A 84 8.17 23.47 23.35
CA GLY A 84 7.12 23.40 24.36
C GLY A 84 7.05 24.68 25.19
N GLU A 85 6.20 24.66 26.22
CA GLU A 85 5.99 25.81 27.08
C GLU A 85 7.04 25.83 28.20
N PRO A 86 7.81 26.93 28.37
CA PRO A 86 8.86 27.02 29.38
C PRO A 86 8.37 26.87 30.82
N THR A 87 7.08 27.16 31.07
CA THR A 87 6.43 27.02 32.38
C THR A 87 5.90 25.61 32.66
N ALA A 88 5.91 24.72 31.66
CA ALA A 88 5.42 23.36 31.82
C ALA A 88 6.29 22.52 32.76
N PRO A 89 5.70 21.68 33.63
CA PRO A 89 6.44 20.85 34.55
C PRO A 89 7.48 19.96 33.83
N GLY A 90 8.75 20.10 34.21
CA GLY A 90 9.85 19.33 33.67
C GLY A 90 10.43 19.86 32.36
N TYR A 91 10.00 21.05 31.89
CA TYR A 91 10.63 21.71 30.75
C TYR A 91 12.12 21.93 31.00
N GLY A 92 12.96 21.57 30.06
CA GLY A 92 14.41 21.73 30.16
C GLY A 92 15.09 20.93 31.29
N ARG A 93 14.37 19.99 31.91
CA ARG A 93 14.93 19.21 33.04
C ARG A 93 16.25 18.53 32.68
N TYR A 94 16.41 18.09 31.48
CA TYR A 94 17.61 17.40 30.98
C TYR A 94 18.44 18.24 29.98
N ALA A 95 18.13 19.54 29.89
CA ALA A 95 18.92 20.49 29.08
C ALA A 95 20.21 20.90 29.75
N ARG A 96 20.32 20.70 31.09
CA ARG A 96 21.44 21.09 31.94
C ARG A 96 22.18 19.87 32.47
N ASP A 97 23.43 20.10 32.83
CA ASP A 97 24.26 19.11 33.53
C ASP A 97 23.77 18.85 34.95
N PHE A 98 24.21 17.72 35.53
CA PHE A 98 23.94 17.38 36.90
C PHE A 98 24.53 18.45 37.84
N SER A 99 23.73 18.97 38.74
CA SER A 99 24.08 20.02 39.68
C SER A 99 23.70 19.63 41.10
N MET A 100 24.15 20.46 42.08
CA MET A 100 23.77 20.27 43.48
C MET A 100 22.24 20.37 43.71
N ALA A 101 21.48 21.02 42.80
CA ALA A 101 20.04 21.05 42.87
C ALA A 101 19.41 19.68 42.52
N ASP A 102 20.13 18.84 41.81
CA ASP A 102 19.69 17.49 41.38
C ASP A 102 20.27 16.42 42.34
N TYR A 103 21.08 16.85 43.33
CA TYR A 103 21.67 15.96 44.31
C TYR A 103 20.61 15.49 45.32
N GLU A 104 20.35 14.21 45.33
CA GLU A 104 19.55 13.50 46.33
C GLU A 104 20.43 12.51 47.06
N ALA A 105 20.61 12.72 48.34
CA ALA A 105 21.35 11.78 49.16
C ALA A 105 20.60 10.43 49.29
N ASP A 106 21.34 9.34 49.30
CA ASP A 106 20.80 8.03 49.63
C ASP A 106 20.20 8.04 51.04
N PRO A 107 18.99 7.51 51.29
CA PRO A 107 18.42 7.44 52.63
C PRO A 107 19.34 6.78 53.67
N GLY A 108 20.18 5.83 53.27
CA GLY A 108 21.18 5.19 54.11
C GLY A 108 22.48 5.98 54.32
N TYR A 109 22.67 7.12 53.65
CA TYR A 109 23.93 7.87 53.74
C TYR A 109 24.19 8.38 55.13
N GLY A 110 23.19 8.98 55.78
CA GLY A 110 23.30 9.46 57.16
C GLY A 110 23.61 8.33 58.16
N PHE A 111 23.02 7.18 58.00
CA PHE A 111 23.30 6.00 58.81
C PHE A 111 24.75 5.53 58.62
N ARG A 112 25.24 5.42 57.36
CA ARG A 112 26.63 5.01 57.08
C ARG A 112 27.66 5.99 57.66
N ILE A 113 27.40 7.30 57.61
CA ILE A 113 28.25 8.30 58.24
C ILE A 113 28.29 8.05 59.75
N SER A 114 27.14 7.97 60.43
CA SER A 114 27.06 7.87 61.88
C SER A 114 27.72 6.59 62.40
N GLU A 115 27.46 5.46 61.81
CA GLU A 115 28.06 4.18 62.22
C GLU A 115 29.54 4.08 61.87
N GLY A 116 29.98 4.63 60.74
CA GLY A 116 31.38 4.67 60.38
C GLY A 116 32.19 5.59 61.29
N MET A 117 31.68 6.78 61.65
CA MET A 117 32.31 7.67 62.63
C MET A 117 32.40 7.01 64.00
N LYS A 118 31.31 6.37 64.47
CA LYS A 118 31.27 5.64 65.74
C LYS A 118 32.32 4.51 65.77
N ALA A 119 32.47 3.76 64.70
CA ALA A 119 33.47 2.70 64.61
C ALA A 119 34.90 3.26 64.67
N LEU A 120 35.15 4.40 64.01
CA LEU A 120 36.44 5.11 64.07
C LEU A 120 36.77 5.63 65.48
N GLU A 121 35.77 6.23 66.16
CA GLU A 121 35.89 6.71 67.55
C GLU A 121 36.16 5.56 68.51
N GLN A 122 35.44 4.45 68.42
CA GLN A 122 35.65 3.26 69.22
C GLN A 122 37.05 2.66 69.01
N SER A 123 37.51 2.59 67.77
CA SER A 123 38.85 2.13 67.43
C SER A 123 39.97 3.06 67.98
N ALA A 124 39.74 4.37 67.94
CA ALA A 124 40.65 5.35 68.50
C ALA A 124 40.68 5.32 70.04
N ALA A 125 39.50 5.12 70.67
CA ALA A 125 39.41 4.97 72.12
C ALA A 125 40.15 3.71 72.58
N ALA A 126 40.01 2.60 71.92
CA ALA A 126 40.69 1.34 72.24
C ALA A 126 42.25 1.48 72.16
N ARG A 127 42.72 2.38 71.34
CA ARG A 127 44.18 2.68 71.17
C ARG A 127 44.69 3.86 72.08
N GLY A 128 43.81 4.40 72.89
CA GLY A 128 44.18 5.51 73.81
C GLY A 128 44.45 6.87 73.11
N GLY A 129 43.98 7.01 71.83
CA GLY A 129 44.35 8.18 71.04
C GLY A 129 43.17 8.99 70.48
N LEU A 130 42.04 9.12 71.23
CA LEU A 130 40.86 9.88 70.84
C LEU A 130 41.12 11.30 70.33
N LEU A 131 42.08 12.01 70.91
CA LEU A 131 42.45 13.36 70.53
C LEU A 131 43.73 13.40 69.68
N SER A 132 44.15 12.32 69.07
CA SER A 132 45.33 12.29 68.26
C SER A 132 45.10 12.93 66.87
N GLY A 133 46.13 13.65 66.36
CA GLY A 133 46.01 14.20 64.98
C GLY A 133 45.84 13.16 63.90
N THR A 134 46.20 11.90 64.16
CA THR A 134 45.99 10.76 63.27
C THR A 134 44.51 10.35 63.23
N THR A 135 43.79 10.36 64.35
CA THR A 135 42.37 10.10 64.45
C THR A 135 41.54 11.16 63.71
N LEU A 136 41.88 12.46 63.95
CA LEU A 136 41.20 13.55 63.23
C LEU A 136 41.37 13.47 61.72
N LYS A 137 42.61 13.19 61.25
CA LYS A 137 42.85 12.93 59.83
C LYS A 137 42.07 11.71 59.29
N GLY A 138 41.95 10.67 60.11
CA GLY A 138 41.13 9.45 59.72
C GLY A 138 39.67 9.77 59.54
N VAL A 139 39.06 10.50 60.49
CA VAL A 139 37.66 10.96 60.41
C VAL A 139 37.46 11.88 59.20
N GLN A 140 38.36 12.83 58.97
CA GLN A 140 38.28 13.73 57.83
C GLN A 140 38.35 12.98 56.48
N ARG A 141 39.29 12.03 56.34
CA ARG A 141 39.40 11.20 55.11
C ARG A 141 38.17 10.35 54.91
N PHE A 142 37.70 9.67 55.96
CA PHE A 142 36.47 8.87 55.89
C PHE A 142 35.29 9.71 55.41
N GLY A 143 35.09 10.91 55.97
CA GLY A 143 34.01 11.82 55.55
C GLY A 143 34.16 12.25 54.09
N GLN A 144 35.37 12.57 53.62
CA GLN A 144 35.63 12.94 52.23
C GLN A 144 35.42 11.78 51.26
N ASP A 145 35.90 10.58 51.60
CA ASP A 145 35.76 9.39 50.80
C ASP A 145 34.27 8.99 50.65
N LEU A 146 33.53 9.02 51.77
CA LEU A 146 32.11 8.69 51.76
C LEU A 146 31.27 9.75 51.00
N ALA A 147 31.62 11.04 51.16
CA ALA A 147 30.96 12.11 50.41
C ALA A 147 31.22 12.00 48.88
N SER A 148 32.47 11.66 48.51
CA SER A 148 32.81 11.42 47.10
C SER A 148 32.06 10.21 46.51
N GLN A 149 31.99 9.13 47.25
CA GLN A 149 31.21 7.96 46.84
C GLN A 149 29.72 8.29 46.70
N GLU A 150 29.16 9.04 47.66
CA GLU A 150 27.74 9.40 47.62
C GLU A 150 27.44 10.35 46.46
N TYR A 151 28.33 11.28 46.15
CA TYR A 151 28.20 12.12 44.96
C TYR A 151 28.18 11.28 43.68
N GLN A 152 29.08 10.30 43.55
CA GLN A 152 29.10 9.38 42.43
C GLN A 152 27.83 8.54 42.34
N ASN A 153 27.34 8.04 43.49
CA ASN A 153 26.11 7.30 43.55
C ASN A 153 24.89 8.14 43.14
N ALA A 154 24.81 9.38 43.62
CA ALA A 154 23.77 10.33 43.23
C ALA A 154 23.82 10.66 41.75
N PHE A 155 25.01 10.88 41.18
CA PHE A 155 25.21 11.08 39.75
C PHE A 155 24.77 9.86 38.94
N ASN A 156 25.15 8.66 39.36
CA ASN A 156 24.73 7.41 38.66
C ASN A 156 23.21 7.21 38.73
N ARG A 157 22.58 7.50 39.87
CA ARG A 157 21.10 7.46 39.99
C ARG A 157 20.46 8.49 39.07
N TYR A 158 20.99 9.71 38.99
CA TYR A 158 20.50 10.72 38.06
C TYR A 158 20.58 10.25 36.60
N GLN A 159 21.72 9.70 36.20
CA GLN A 159 21.91 9.17 34.84
C GLN A 159 20.95 8.00 34.56
N ALA A 160 20.79 7.08 35.50
CA ALA A 160 19.84 5.96 35.37
C ALA A 160 18.39 6.44 35.24
N ASN A 161 17.98 7.42 36.07
CA ASN A 161 16.66 8.01 36.01
C ASN A 161 16.44 8.78 34.71
N ARG A 162 17.44 9.50 34.24
CA ARG A 162 17.41 10.19 32.94
C ARG A 162 17.22 9.19 31.81
N ALA A 163 18.03 8.13 31.77
CA ALA A 163 17.93 7.08 30.77
C ALA A 163 16.57 6.36 30.82
N ALA A 164 16.09 6.02 32.02
CA ALA A 164 14.79 5.37 32.21
C ALA A 164 13.62 6.23 31.70
N GLN A 165 13.72 7.55 31.71
CA GLN A 165 12.68 8.43 31.19
C GLN A 165 12.85 8.71 29.68
N LEU A 166 14.09 8.86 29.18
CA LEU A 166 14.34 9.21 27.78
C LEU A 166 14.25 7.99 26.83
N ASN A 167 14.74 6.83 27.25
CA ASN A 167 14.77 5.64 26.40
C ASN A 167 13.37 5.20 25.93
N PRO A 168 12.33 5.12 26.78
CA PRO A 168 10.98 4.80 26.33
C PRO A 168 10.43 5.82 25.33
N LEU A 169 10.72 7.12 25.52
CA LEU A 169 10.29 8.16 24.59
C LEU A 169 10.98 8.02 23.23
N GLN A 170 12.27 7.72 23.21
CA GLN A 170 13.02 7.46 21.98
C GLN A 170 12.48 6.20 21.26
N SER A 171 12.17 5.16 22.01
CA SER A 171 11.58 3.94 21.46
C SER A 171 10.20 4.21 20.83
N LEU A 172 9.33 4.95 21.50
CA LEU A 172 8.01 5.34 20.96
C LEU A 172 8.15 6.25 19.75
N MET A 173 9.08 7.19 19.75
CA MET A 173 9.38 8.04 18.59
C MET A 173 9.83 7.18 17.40
N GLY A 174 10.72 6.19 17.64
CA GLY A 174 11.14 5.23 16.62
C GLY A 174 9.98 4.41 16.06
N ALA A 175 9.06 3.96 16.92
CA ALA A 175 7.85 3.27 16.47
C ALA A 175 6.96 4.17 15.61
N GLY A 176 6.80 5.44 15.95
CA GLY A 176 6.08 6.42 15.14
C GLY A 176 6.72 6.68 13.77
N GLN A 177 8.05 6.76 13.70
CA GLN A 177 8.78 6.87 12.43
C GLN A 177 8.61 5.62 11.57
N THR A 178 8.71 4.44 12.17
CA THR A 178 8.48 3.16 11.48
C THR A 178 7.06 3.10 10.90
N SER A 179 6.06 3.49 11.68
CA SER A 179 4.67 3.59 11.25
C SER A 179 4.50 4.52 10.05
N THR A 180 5.14 5.70 10.08
CA THR A 180 5.11 6.66 8.97
C THR A 180 5.77 6.09 7.71
N ASN A 181 6.89 5.37 7.84
CA ASN A 181 7.58 4.73 6.72
C ASN A 181 6.73 3.62 6.10
N VAL A 182 6.06 2.81 6.94
CA VAL A 182 5.12 1.78 6.49
C VAL A 182 3.97 2.39 5.70
N LEU A 183 3.36 3.48 6.20
CA LEU A 183 2.28 4.17 5.50
C LEU A 183 2.74 4.80 4.18
N SER A 184 3.94 5.38 4.15
CA SER A 184 4.51 5.96 2.91
C SER A 184 4.76 4.88 1.86
N GLY A 185 5.28 3.72 2.27
CA GLY A 185 5.45 2.55 1.39
C GLY A 185 4.12 2.05 0.86
N ALA A 186 3.15 1.84 1.76
CA ALA A 186 1.80 1.39 1.39
C ALA A 186 1.08 2.36 0.45
N ALA A 187 1.19 3.67 0.68
CA ALA A 187 0.64 4.69 -0.22
C ALA A 187 1.25 4.60 -1.63
N GLY A 188 2.56 4.38 -1.72
CA GLY A 188 3.25 4.17 -2.99
C GLY A 188 2.79 2.89 -3.70
N ASP A 189 2.57 1.81 -2.96
CA ASP A 189 2.11 0.53 -3.51
C ASP A 189 0.66 0.61 -4.00
N VAL A 190 -0.22 1.25 -3.23
CA VAL A 190 -1.61 1.52 -3.64
C VAL A 190 -1.64 2.41 -4.87
N GLY A 191 -0.82 3.47 -4.92
CA GLY A 191 -0.73 4.36 -6.08
C GLY A 191 -0.33 3.60 -7.35
N ARG A 192 0.69 2.74 -7.27
CA ARG A 192 1.13 1.90 -8.39
C ARG A 192 0.10 0.84 -8.76
N GLY A 193 -0.50 0.20 -7.78
CA GLY A 193 -1.53 -0.82 -7.99
C GLY A 193 -2.77 -0.25 -8.68
N VAL A 194 -3.27 0.88 -8.20
CA VAL A 194 -4.41 1.59 -8.81
C VAL A 194 -4.07 2.05 -10.22
N ALA A 195 -2.90 2.66 -10.44
CA ALA A 195 -2.46 3.07 -11.76
C ALA A 195 -2.33 1.88 -12.73
N GLY A 196 -1.76 0.76 -12.25
CA GLY A 196 -1.66 -0.49 -13.02
C GLY A 196 -3.04 -1.05 -13.40
N SER A 197 -4.00 -1.03 -12.49
CA SER A 197 -5.38 -1.47 -12.74
C SER A 197 -6.05 -0.62 -13.84
N TYR A 198 -5.90 0.70 -13.78
CA TYR A 198 -6.45 1.61 -14.81
C TYR A 198 -5.73 1.50 -16.15
N MET A 199 -4.41 1.31 -16.17
CA MET A 199 -3.67 1.04 -17.41
C MET A 199 -4.12 -0.28 -18.05
N GLY A 200 -4.29 -1.33 -17.24
CA GLY A 200 -4.81 -2.61 -17.70
C GLY A 200 -6.23 -2.51 -18.25
N ALA A 201 -7.13 -1.79 -17.55
CA ALA A 201 -8.49 -1.52 -18.01
C ALA A 201 -8.52 -0.72 -19.32
N GLY A 202 -7.66 0.31 -19.45
CA GLY A 202 -7.53 1.09 -20.68
C GLY A 202 -7.05 0.25 -21.86
N ALA A 203 -6.04 -0.60 -21.65
CA ALA A 203 -5.56 -1.54 -22.66
C ALA A 203 -6.64 -2.55 -23.07
N ALA A 204 -7.40 -3.08 -22.11
CA ALA A 204 -8.51 -3.97 -22.37
C ALA A 204 -9.62 -3.31 -23.18
N GLN A 205 -9.95 -2.07 -22.87
CA GLN A 205 -10.95 -1.30 -23.61
C GLN A 205 -10.48 -1.02 -25.04
N ALA A 206 -9.22 -0.65 -25.24
CA ALA A 206 -8.63 -0.46 -26.56
C ALA A 206 -8.65 -1.77 -27.38
N ALA A 207 -8.27 -2.89 -26.78
CA ALA A 207 -8.34 -4.23 -27.39
C ALA A 207 -9.77 -4.64 -27.74
N GLY A 208 -10.73 -4.36 -26.85
CA GLY A 208 -12.15 -4.62 -27.09
C GLY A 208 -12.70 -3.81 -28.27
N LEU A 209 -12.35 -2.53 -28.37
CA LEU A 209 -12.73 -1.68 -29.50
C LEU A 209 -12.10 -2.16 -30.81
N THR A 210 -10.80 -2.49 -30.80
CA THR A 210 -10.07 -3.01 -31.95
C THR A 210 -10.64 -4.35 -32.40
N GLY A 211 -10.86 -5.29 -31.45
CA GLY A 211 -11.46 -6.58 -31.71
C GLY A 211 -12.89 -6.47 -32.27
N ALA A 212 -13.69 -5.56 -31.73
CA ALA A 212 -15.03 -5.27 -32.25
C ALA A 212 -14.98 -4.69 -33.68
N GLY A 213 -13.97 -3.83 -33.96
CA GLY A 213 -13.74 -3.29 -35.31
C GLY A 213 -13.36 -4.37 -36.31
N GLN A 214 -12.39 -5.23 -35.94
CA GLN A 214 -11.94 -6.34 -36.78
C GLN A 214 -13.07 -7.36 -37.04
N ALA A 215 -13.84 -7.71 -36.01
CA ALA A 215 -15.01 -8.60 -36.17
C ALA A 215 -16.04 -8.05 -37.17
N ARG A 216 -16.30 -6.75 -37.13
CA ARG A 216 -17.20 -6.11 -38.09
C ARG A 216 -16.60 -6.08 -39.48
N ALA A 217 -15.33 -5.73 -39.64
CA ALA A 217 -14.63 -5.69 -40.91
C ALA A 217 -14.64 -7.09 -41.58
N SER A 218 -14.30 -8.14 -40.82
CA SER A 218 -14.35 -9.54 -41.33
C SER A 218 -15.76 -9.97 -41.73
N GLY A 219 -16.77 -9.52 -41.00
CA GLY A 219 -18.16 -9.76 -41.34
C GLY A 219 -18.59 -9.11 -42.67
N TYR A 220 -18.12 -7.91 -42.97
CA TYR A 220 -18.33 -7.24 -44.25
C TYR A 220 -17.61 -7.95 -45.40
N VAL A 221 -16.32 -8.29 -45.21
CA VAL A 221 -15.53 -9.02 -46.20
C VAL A 221 -16.13 -10.40 -46.47
N GLY A 222 -16.53 -11.12 -45.42
CA GLY A 222 -17.20 -12.41 -45.57
C GLY A 222 -18.53 -12.32 -46.34
N ALA A 223 -19.32 -11.27 -46.08
CA ALA A 223 -20.57 -11.04 -46.78
C ALA A 223 -20.36 -10.68 -48.27
N THR A 224 -19.35 -9.85 -48.60
CA THR A 224 -19.02 -9.52 -49.99
C THR A 224 -18.49 -10.72 -50.75
N ASN A 225 -17.62 -11.53 -50.14
CA ASN A 225 -17.07 -12.74 -50.73
C ASN A 225 -18.19 -13.80 -50.99
N ALA A 226 -19.11 -13.94 -50.04
CA ALA A 226 -20.25 -14.84 -50.22
C ALA A 226 -21.17 -14.38 -51.38
N LEU A 227 -21.41 -13.08 -51.51
CA LEU A 227 -22.17 -12.51 -52.60
C LEU A 227 -21.46 -12.69 -53.96
N THR A 228 -20.15 -12.39 -54.00
CA THR A 228 -19.36 -12.57 -55.21
C THR A 228 -19.25 -14.05 -55.61
N GLY A 229 -19.08 -14.95 -54.64
CA GLY A 229 -19.10 -16.39 -54.88
C GLY A 229 -20.44 -16.91 -55.38
N ALA A 230 -21.56 -16.41 -54.86
CA ALA A 230 -22.88 -16.74 -55.34
C ALA A 230 -23.12 -16.24 -56.79
N LEU A 231 -22.68 -15.03 -57.10
CA LEU A 231 -22.76 -14.49 -58.45
C LEU A 231 -21.87 -15.25 -59.45
N SER A 232 -20.62 -15.61 -59.03
CA SER A 232 -19.68 -16.36 -59.88
C SER A 232 -20.16 -17.79 -60.18
N GLN A 233 -20.93 -18.40 -59.30
CA GLN A 233 -21.58 -19.70 -59.53
C GLN A 233 -22.87 -19.60 -60.31
N ALA A 234 -23.61 -18.52 -60.18
CA ALA A 234 -24.88 -18.31 -60.90
C ALA A 234 -24.67 -18.06 -62.40
N VAL A 235 -23.64 -17.32 -62.76
CA VAL A 235 -23.36 -16.94 -64.18
C VAL A 235 -23.01 -18.14 -65.05
N PRO A 236 -22.13 -19.08 -64.67
CA PRO A 236 -21.85 -20.28 -65.45
C PRO A 236 -23.07 -21.18 -65.62
N ASN A 237 -23.84 -21.34 -64.54
CA ASN A 237 -25.06 -22.18 -64.59
C ASN A 237 -26.12 -21.58 -65.48
N TYR A 238 -26.27 -20.27 -65.50
CA TYR A 238 -27.20 -19.57 -66.40
C TYR A 238 -26.76 -19.68 -67.86
N MET A 239 -25.45 -19.51 -68.10
CA MET A 239 -24.89 -19.69 -69.45
C MET A 239 -25.03 -21.16 -69.94
N MET A 240 -24.72 -22.11 -69.05
CA MET A 240 -24.80 -23.54 -69.33
C MET A 240 -26.27 -23.98 -69.58
N ALA A 241 -27.21 -23.47 -68.78
CA ALA A 241 -28.64 -23.72 -69.01
C ALA A 241 -29.14 -23.16 -70.37
N ARG A 242 -28.63 -21.98 -70.78
CA ARG A 242 -28.95 -21.36 -72.07
C ARG A 242 -28.30 -22.09 -73.22
N TYR A 243 -27.17 -22.75 -73.02
CA TYR A 243 -26.48 -23.57 -74.06
C TYR A 243 -27.11 -24.98 -74.21
N LEU A 244 -27.60 -25.60 -73.14
CA LEU A 244 -28.16 -26.89 -73.11
C LEU A 244 -29.62 -26.91 -73.47
N PHE A 245 -30.35 -25.78 -73.40
CA PHE A 245 -31.75 -25.62 -73.77
C PHE A 245 -31.95 -24.45 -74.73
N PRO A 246 -31.56 -24.59 -76.00
CA PRO A 246 -31.84 -23.55 -76.98
C PRO A 246 -33.35 -23.50 -77.23
N SER A 247 -33.92 -22.38 -76.89
CA SER A 247 -35.28 -21.93 -76.97
C SER A 247 -36.16 -22.69 -77.96
N GLY A 248 -36.97 -23.56 -77.38
CA GLY A 248 -38.17 -24.08 -78.04
C GLY A 248 -39.36 -23.99 -77.06
N GLY A 249 -40.18 -22.95 -77.24
CA GLY A 249 -41.55 -22.87 -76.79
C GLY A 249 -41.85 -22.72 -75.31
N GLY A 250 -42.38 -21.58 -74.95
CA GLY A 250 -43.22 -21.20 -73.84
C GLY A 250 -43.47 -22.17 -72.70
N GLY A 251 -42.92 -21.90 -71.59
CA GLY A 251 -43.23 -22.49 -70.31
C GLY A 251 -42.54 -21.71 -69.21
N GLY A 252 -43.30 -20.88 -68.55
CA GLY A 252 -42.81 -20.08 -67.43
C GLY A 252 -42.29 -20.96 -66.32
N TYR A 253 -41.01 -20.92 -66.09
CA TYR A 253 -40.42 -21.39 -64.82
C TYR A 253 -40.29 -20.21 -63.88
N ALA A 254 -41.23 -20.16 -62.94
CA ALA A 254 -41.10 -19.29 -61.78
C ALA A 254 -39.79 -19.63 -61.05
N ALA A 255 -38.86 -18.72 -61.01
CA ALA A 255 -37.66 -18.79 -60.14
C ALA A 255 -38.14 -18.87 -58.71
N PRO A 256 -37.73 -19.87 -57.91
CA PRO A 256 -38.12 -19.91 -56.52
C PRO A 256 -37.23 -18.88 -55.74
N GLY A 257 -37.85 -17.82 -55.21
CA GLY A 257 -37.39 -17.11 -54.10
C GLY A 257 -36.62 -15.78 -54.29
N LEU A 258 -37.02 -14.97 -55.29
CA LEU A 258 -36.69 -13.54 -55.22
C LEU A 258 -37.97 -12.74 -54.97
N SER A 259 -38.44 -12.71 -53.76
CA SER A 259 -39.39 -11.70 -53.32
C SER A 259 -38.69 -10.31 -53.34
N PRO A 260 -39.33 -9.30 -53.97
CA PRO A 260 -38.75 -7.95 -53.95
C PRO A 260 -38.96 -7.34 -52.57
N MET A 261 -37.97 -7.44 -51.70
CA MET A 261 -37.87 -6.54 -50.57
C MET A 261 -37.23 -5.21 -51.02
N MET A 262 -37.95 -4.47 -51.79
CA MET A 262 -37.72 -3.05 -52.02
C MET A 262 -39.04 -2.30 -51.81
N SER A 263 -39.39 -2.06 -50.57
CA SER A 263 -40.24 -0.93 -50.19
C SER A 263 -39.99 -0.61 -48.74
N GLY A 264 -39.33 0.52 -48.48
CA GLY A 264 -39.21 1.02 -47.12
C GLY A 264 -37.94 1.81 -46.81
N PHE A 265 -37.48 2.66 -47.69
CA PHE A 265 -36.71 3.84 -47.27
C PHE A 265 -37.69 5.01 -47.20
N GLY A 266 -38.34 5.14 -46.04
CA GLY A 266 -39.01 6.35 -45.62
C GLY A 266 -37.98 7.22 -44.90
N TYR A 267 -37.69 8.39 -45.47
CA TYR A 267 -37.03 9.51 -44.81
C TYR A 267 -38.01 10.10 -43.79
N THR A 268 -37.64 10.16 -42.53
CA THR A 268 -37.87 11.27 -41.58
C THR A 268 -36.78 11.22 -40.49
#